data_496bc5245ccfe4382cdd3b48c5c41db2
#
_entry.id   496bc5245ccfe4382cdd3b48c5c41db2
#
_cell.length_a   1.000
_cell.length_b   1.000
_cell.length_c   1.000
_cell.angle_alpha   90.00
_cell.angle_beta   90.00
_cell.angle_gamma   90.00
#
_symmetry.space_group_name_H-M   'P 1'
#
loop_
_entity.id
_entity.type
_entity.pdbx_description
1 polymer ?
#
loop_
_entity_poly.entity_id
_entity_poly.type
_entity_poly.pdbx_seq_one_letter_code
_entity_poly.pdbx_strand_id
1 'polypeptide(L)'
;FNFFKNGKLKSKGSSITEGIGQGRITKNLENIIIDDCFQISDVDALNLVFKMIKDEGLILGGSSGINIMGAIKLGKKLGKNKNIVTILCDYGTKYESKIFNKLFLKKANLPIPEWL
;
A
#
# COMPACT_ATOMS: atom_id res chain seq x y z
N PHE A 1 -7.46 -8.51 3.92
CA PHE A 1 -7.88 -8.03 5.23
C PHE A 1 -9.06 -8.84 5.76
N ASN A 2 -10.24 -8.78 5.15
CA ASN A 2 -11.46 -9.45 5.64
C ASN A 2 -11.29 -10.96 5.83
N PHE A 3 -10.55 -11.64 4.96
CA PHE A 3 -10.26 -13.05 5.10
C PHE A 3 -9.53 -13.36 6.42
N PHE A 4 -8.45 -12.60 6.71
CA PHE A 4 -7.67 -12.82 7.93
C PHE A 4 -8.37 -12.36 9.20
N LYS A 5 -9.28 -11.40 9.12
CA LYS A 5 -10.07 -10.95 10.30
C LYS A 5 -11.31 -11.78 10.55
N ASN A 6 -12.00 -12.22 9.50
CA ASN A 6 -13.36 -12.74 9.62
C ASN A 6 -13.58 -14.08 8.88
N GLY A 7 -12.54 -14.67 8.29
CA GLY A 7 -12.63 -15.88 7.47
C GLY A 7 -13.40 -15.72 6.15
N LYS A 8 -13.79 -14.48 5.77
CA LYS A 8 -14.61 -14.21 4.60
C LYS A 8 -13.81 -13.53 3.51
N LEU A 9 -13.72 -14.18 2.34
CA LEU A 9 -13.12 -13.60 1.14
C LEU A 9 -14.10 -12.60 0.50
N LYS A 10 -14.15 -11.38 1.06
CA LYS A 10 -15.02 -10.30 0.58
C LYS A 10 -14.27 -8.98 0.59
N SER A 11 -14.26 -8.28 -0.54
CA SER A 11 -13.75 -6.92 -0.66
C SER A 11 -14.89 -5.93 -0.90
N LYS A 12 -14.73 -4.69 -0.43
CA LYS A 12 -15.57 -3.56 -0.82
C LYS A 12 -14.68 -2.56 -1.56
N GLY A 13 -15.13 -2.13 -2.73
CA GLY A 13 -14.38 -1.19 -3.58
C GLY A 13 -13.26 -1.85 -4.38
N SER A 14 -12.50 -1.02 -5.05
CA SER A 14 -11.33 -1.38 -5.85
C SER A 14 -10.14 -0.54 -5.39
N SER A 15 -8.92 -1.06 -5.59
CA SER A 15 -7.68 -0.31 -5.40
C SER A 15 -7.00 -0.10 -6.74
N ILE A 16 -6.30 1.02 -6.90
CA ILE A 16 -5.44 1.27 -8.06
C ILE A 16 -4.14 0.48 -8.00
N THR A 17 -3.81 -0.05 -6.82
CA THR A 17 -2.57 -0.78 -6.57
C THR A 17 -2.67 -2.22 -7.05
N GLU A 18 -1.76 -2.60 -7.92
CA GLU A 18 -1.66 -3.95 -8.47
C GLU A 18 -0.89 -4.89 -7.53
N GLY A 19 -1.24 -6.18 -7.57
CA GLY A 19 -0.50 -7.24 -6.86
C GLY A 19 -0.77 -7.36 -5.36
N ILE A 20 -1.56 -6.48 -4.76
CA ILE A 20 -1.89 -6.51 -3.33
C ILE A 20 -3.41 -6.46 -3.12
N GLY A 21 -3.90 -7.08 -2.04
CA GLY A 21 -5.34 -7.09 -1.73
C GLY A 21 -6.19 -7.92 -2.69
N GLN A 22 -5.63 -8.98 -3.25
CA GLN A 22 -6.33 -9.85 -4.20
C GLN A 22 -7.56 -10.51 -3.60
N GLY A 23 -8.59 -10.73 -4.42
CA GLY A 23 -9.85 -11.39 -4.05
C GLY A 23 -9.77 -12.92 -4.00
N ARG A 24 -8.57 -13.50 -3.93
CA ARG A 24 -8.35 -14.96 -3.88
C ARG A 24 -7.25 -15.31 -2.88
N ILE A 25 -7.34 -16.52 -2.32
CA ILE A 25 -6.25 -17.12 -1.56
C ILE A 25 -5.34 -17.83 -2.54
N THR A 26 -4.06 -17.46 -2.54
CA THR A 26 -3.03 -18.13 -3.32
C THR A 26 -2.35 -19.21 -2.47
N LYS A 27 -1.71 -20.19 -3.10
CA LYS A 27 -0.99 -21.26 -2.39
C LYS A 27 0.04 -20.70 -1.41
N ASN A 28 0.65 -19.59 -1.71
CA ASN A 28 1.62 -18.91 -0.82
C ASN A 28 0.99 -18.39 0.48
N LEU A 29 -0.33 -18.21 0.51
CA LEU A 29 -1.07 -17.75 1.69
C LEU A 29 -1.79 -18.89 2.41
N GLU A 30 -1.79 -20.09 1.82
CA GLU A 30 -2.30 -21.28 2.48
C GLU A 30 -1.38 -21.65 3.66
N ASN A 31 -1.96 -21.88 4.82
CA ASN A 31 -1.26 -22.27 6.05
C ASN A 31 -0.28 -21.20 6.63
N ILE A 32 -0.27 -19.98 6.13
CA ILE A 32 0.48 -18.88 6.77
C ILE A 32 -0.22 -18.48 8.07
N ILE A 33 0.55 -18.45 9.15
CA ILE A 33 0.13 -17.85 10.41
C ILE A 33 0.34 -16.35 10.31
N ILE A 34 -0.75 -15.58 10.44
CA ILE A 34 -0.73 -14.12 10.42
C ILE A 34 -1.24 -13.60 11.75
N ASP A 35 -0.37 -12.89 12.48
CA ASP A 35 -0.70 -12.31 13.78
C ASP A 35 -1.67 -11.14 13.67
N ASP A 36 -1.50 -10.29 12.64
CA ASP A 36 -2.37 -9.15 12.40
C ASP A 36 -2.35 -8.71 10.93
N CYS A 37 -3.32 -7.87 10.56
CA CYS A 37 -3.39 -7.28 9.23
C CYS A 37 -4.02 -5.90 9.28
N PHE A 38 -3.59 -5.02 8.36
CA PHE A 38 -4.06 -3.65 8.24
C PHE A 38 -4.70 -3.41 6.87
N GLN A 39 -5.75 -2.62 6.85
CA GLN A 39 -6.28 -2.06 5.62
C GLN A 39 -5.71 -0.65 5.44
N ILE A 40 -5.13 -0.40 4.27
CA ILE A 40 -4.55 0.88 3.88
C ILE A 40 -5.34 1.41 2.69
N SER A 41 -5.72 2.68 2.75
CA SER A 41 -6.38 3.35 1.63
C SER A 41 -5.39 3.72 0.53
N ASP A 42 -5.86 3.81 -0.73
CA ASP A 42 -5.03 4.31 -1.84
C ASP A 42 -4.55 5.75 -1.59
N VAL A 43 -5.38 6.57 -0.95
CA VAL A 43 -5.04 7.94 -0.57
C VAL A 43 -3.84 7.99 0.38
N ASP A 44 -3.87 7.18 1.44
CA ASP A 44 -2.77 7.13 2.41
C ASP A 44 -1.49 6.60 1.77
N ALA A 45 -1.62 5.53 0.96
CA ALA A 45 -0.48 4.91 0.27
C ALA A 45 0.17 5.89 -0.72
N LEU A 46 -0.62 6.61 -1.53
CA LEU A 46 -0.09 7.55 -2.52
C LEU A 46 0.52 8.79 -1.87
N ASN A 47 -0.11 9.36 -0.85
CA ASN A 47 0.47 10.48 -0.11
C ASN A 47 1.85 10.10 0.44
N LEU A 48 2.00 8.87 0.93
CA LEU A 48 3.29 8.38 1.39
C LEU A 48 4.29 8.20 0.25
N VAL A 49 3.88 7.62 -0.89
CA VAL A 49 4.75 7.48 -2.07
C VAL A 49 5.26 8.86 -2.52
N PHE A 50 4.40 9.85 -2.61
CA PHE A 50 4.79 11.22 -2.99
C PHE A 50 5.71 11.88 -1.95
N LYS A 51 5.46 11.62 -0.67
CA LYS A 51 6.35 12.07 0.40
C LYS A 51 7.73 11.41 0.32
N MET A 52 7.82 10.11 0.04
CA MET A 52 9.09 9.39 -0.12
C MET A 52 9.93 9.94 -1.27
N ILE A 53 9.30 10.36 -2.37
CA ILE A 53 10.00 11.03 -3.47
C ILE A 53 10.58 12.36 -3.00
N LYS A 54 9.78 13.18 -2.33
CA LYS A 54 10.17 14.53 -1.90
C LYS A 54 11.26 14.51 -0.83
N ASP A 55 11.13 13.63 0.16
CA ASP A 55 11.96 13.66 1.36
C ASP A 55 13.18 12.75 1.23
N GLU A 56 13.06 11.62 0.51
CA GLU A 56 14.08 10.56 0.46
C GLU A 56 14.60 10.29 -0.96
N GLY A 57 14.02 10.91 -1.98
CA GLY A 57 14.38 10.64 -3.39
C GLY A 57 13.98 9.23 -3.88
N LEU A 58 13.09 8.54 -3.17
CA LEU A 58 12.68 7.16 -3.48
C LEU A 58 11.41 7.13 -4.33
N ILE A 59 11.55 6.70 -5.58
CA ILE A 59 10.43 6.53 -6.53
C ILE A 59 9.88 5.12 -6.38
N LEU A 60 8.83 4.95 -5.58
CA LEU A 60 8.26 3.66 -5.21
C LEU A 60 6.91 3.40 -5.90
N GLY A 61 6.58 2.12 -6.11
CA GLY A 61 5.25 1.69 -6.53
C GLY A 61 4.21 1.78 -5.41
N GLY A 62 2.93 1.75 -5.78
CA GLY A 62 1.82 1.88 -4.83
C GLY A 62 1.79 0.80 -3.75
N SER A 63 2.17 -0.44 -4.08
CA SER A 63 2.28 -1.55 -3.11
C SER A 63 3.33 -1.31 -2.04
N SER A 64 4.45 -0.66 -2.39
CA SER A 64 5.46 -0.21 -1.41
C SER A 64 4.88 0.83 -0.45
N GLY A 65 4.07 1.77 -0.97
CA GLY A 65 3.34 2.74 -0.14
C GLY A 65 2.40 2.06 0.86
N ILE A 66 1.66 1.04 0.42
CA ILE A 66 0.79 0.24 1.31
C ILE A 66 1.61 -0.44 2.40
N ASN A 67 2.72 -1.07 2.04
CA ASN A 67 3.58 -1.80 2.97
C ASN A 67 4.20 -0.86 4.02
N ILE A 68 4.71 0.29 3.61
CA ILE A 68 5.29 1.28 4.54
C ILE A 68 4.20 1.85 5.47
N MET A 69 3.01 2.17 4.96
CA MET A 69 1.89 2.60 5.80
C MET A 69 1.45 1.53 6.79
N GLY A 70 1.47 0.25 6.38
CA GLY A 70 1.25 -0.88 7.27
C GLY A 70 2.30 -0.96 8.38
N ALA A 71 3.58 -0.82 8.01
CA ALA A 71 4.69 -0.78 8.96
C ALA A 71 4.58 0.39 9.96
N ILE A 72 4.18 1.59 9.50
CA ILE A 72 3.93 2.74 10.36
C ILE A 72 2.79 2.46 11.35
N LYS A 73 1.67 1.88 10.89
CA LYS A 73 0.55 1.51 11.77
C LYS A 73 0.97 0.46 12.79
N LEU A 74 1.75 -0.53 12.37
CA LEU A 74 2.30 -1.55 13.27
C LEU A 74 3.23 -0.92 14.31
N GLY A 75 4.13 -0.01 13.89
CA GLY A 75 5.05 0.69 14.79
C GLY A 75 4.32 1.50 15.86
N LYS A 76 3.26 2.21 15.47
CA LYS A 76 2.40 2.94 16.43
C LYS A 76 1.74 2.01 17.44
N LYS A 77 1.34 0.81 16.99
CA LYS A 77 0.71 -0.20 17.86
C LYS A 77 1.71 -0.85 18.82
N LEU A 78 2.93 -1.15 18.35
CA LEU A 78 3.95 -1.85 19.14
C LEU A 78 4.75 -0.93 20.08
N GLY A 79 4.76 0.37 19.82
CA GLY A 79 5.51 1.36 20.58
C GLY A 79 7.00 1.42 20.23
N LYS A 80 7.79 2.06 21.11
CA LYS A 80 9.22 2.33 20.89
C LYS A 80 10.09 1.06 20.99
N ASN A 81 11.33 1.16 20.49
CA ASN A 81 12.37 0.13 20.58
C ASN A 81 11.98 -1.21 19.93
N LYS A 82 11.33 -1.14 18.78
CA LYS A 82 10.99 -2.29 17.94
C LYS A 82 11.62 -2.16 16.57
N ASN A 83 12.14 -3.28 16.05
CA ASN A 83 12.58 -3.37 14.67
C ASN A 83 11.42 -3.85 13.82
N ILE A 84 11.09 -3.06 12.78
CA ILE A 84 10.02 -3.40 11.84
C ILE A 84 10.63 -3.50 10.46
N VAL A 85 10.49 -4.67 9.85
CA VAL A 85 10.96 -4.93 8.48
C VAL A 85 9.77 -4.92 7.55
N THR A 86 9.90 -4.24 6.40
CA THR A 86 8.89 -4.24 5.33
C THR A 86 9.56 -4.40 3.97
N ILE A 87 8.76 -4.67 2.94
CA ILE A 87 9.26 -4.90 1.59
C ILE A 87 8.88 -3.73 0.70
N LEU A 88 9.88 -3.15 0.01
CA LEU A 88 9.70 -2.23 -1.09
C LEU A 88 9.60 -3.05 -2.38
N CYS A 89 8.39 -3.29 -2.87
CA CYS A 89 8.10 -4.30 -3.88
C CYS A 89 8.72 -3.98 -5.24
N ASP A 90 8.53 -2.73 -5.72
CA ASP A 90 9.01 -2.29 -7.01
C ASP A 90 9.14 -0.76 -7.12
N TYR A 91 9.78 -0.33 -8.22
CA TYR A 91 9.93 1.07 -8.54
C TYR A 91 8.66 1.68 -9.13
N GLY A 92 8.43 2.95 -8.81
CA GLY A 92 7.29 3.71 -9.30
C GLY A 92 7.27 3.98 -10.81
N THR A 93 8.43 3.90 -11.48
CA THR A 93 8.55 4.09 -12.94
C THR A 93 7.67 3.18 -13.76
N LYS A 94 7.31 2.00 -13.24
CA LYS A 94 6.32 1.10 -13.86
C LYS A 94 4.90 1.67 -13.91
N TYR A 95 4.63 2.71 -13.15
CA TYR A 95 3.29 3.24 -12.90
C TYR A 95 3.12 4.69 -13.36
N GLU A 96 3.96 5.16 -14.31
CA GLU A 96 3.91 6.53 -14.84
C GLU A 96 2.52 6.89 -15.36
N SER A 97 1.87 5.97 -16.07
CA SER A 97 0.53 6.17 -16.63
C SER A 97 -0.60 6.24 -15.59
N LYS A 98 -0.32 5.90 -14.34
CA LYS A 98 -1.28 5.87 -13.23
C LYS A 98 -0.88 6.84 -12.13
N ILE A 99 0.03 6.43 -11.23
CA ILE A 99 0.35 7.19 -10.01
C ILE A 99 1.16 8.46 -10.26
N PHE A 100 1.77 8.60 -11.45
CA PHE A 100 2.46 9.81 -11.89
C PHE A 100 1.75 10.51 -13.06
N ASN A 101 0.48 10.20 -13.28
CA ASN A 101 -0.35 10.82 -14.30
C ASN A 101 -1.45 11.68 -13.63
N LYS A 102 -1.31 12.99 -13.75
CA LYS A 102 -2.24 13.97 -13.15
C LYS A 102 -3.70 13.76 -13.58
N LEU A 103 -3.93 13.44 -14.86
CA LEU A 103 -5.30 13.23 -15.38
C LEU A 103 -5.91 11.95 -14.79
N PHE A 104 -5.12 10.89 -14.67
CA PHE A 104 -5.56 9.64 -14.04
C PHE A 104 -5.91 9.87 -12.57
N LEU A 105 -5.02 10.53 -11.81
CA LEU A 105 -5.24 10.82 -10.39
C LEU A 105 -6.49 11.66 -10.17
N LYS A 106 -6.68 12.71 -10.99
CA LYS A 106 -7.88 13.55 -10.95
C LYS A 106 -9.15 12.75 -11.22
N LYS A 107 -9.16 11.91 -12.27
CA LYS A 107 -10.30 11.06 -12.63
C LYS A 107 -10.63 10.04 -11.52
N ALA A 108 -9.62 9.52 -10.85
CA ALA A 108 -9.76 8.56 -9.75
C ALA A 108 -10.03 9.21 -8.38
N ASN A 109 -10.12 10.54 -8.31
CA ASN A 109 -10.27 11.32 -7.08
C ASN A 109 -9.18 11.00 -6.04
N LEU A 110 -7.93 10.95 -6.50
CA LEU A 110 -6.75 10.61 -5.73
C LEU A 110 -5.86 11.84 -5.51
N PRO A 111 -4.97 11.82 -4.51
CA PRO A 111 -4.05 12.92 -4.24
C PRO A 111 -3.17 13.23 -5.46
N ILE A 112 -2.97 14.53 -5.70
CA ILE A 112 -2.07 15.05 -6.74
C ILE A 112 -1.04 15.92 -6.02
N PRO A 113 0.24 15.58 -6.05
CA PRO A 113 1.27 16.42 -5.44
C PRO A 113 1.49 17.69 -6.27
N GLU A 114 1.89 18.78 -5.62
CA GLU A 114 2.08 20.09 -6.27
C GLU A 114 3.13 20.07 -7.39
N TRP A 115 4.11 19.18 -7.28
CA TRP A 115 5.21 19.04 -8.24
C TRP A 115 4.87 18.18 -9.47
N LEU A 116 3.69 17.55 -9.55
CA LEU A 116 3.23 16.76 -10.70
C LEU A 116 2.34 17.67 -11.66
#